data_a936623fff3586e918cb66f0eda038aa
#
_entry.id   a936623fff3586e918cb66f0eda038aa
#
_cell.length_a   1.000
_cell.length_b   1.000
_cell.length_c   1.000
_cell.angle_alpha   90.00
_cell.angle_beta   90.00
_cell.angle_gamma   90.00
#
_symmetry.space_group_name_H-M   'P 1'
#
loop_
_entity.id
_entity.type
_entity.pdbx_description
1 polymer ?
#
loop_
_entity_poly.entity_id
_entity_poly.type
_entity_poly.pdbx_seq_one_letter_code
_entity_poly.pdbx_strand_id
1 'polypeptide(L)'
;MDVKSCEILIAGTLSSTVDLEDAEILGLILPTLDSTNLTFKVCSTNSVTDDDFKTVKAKDDTALTITATTGGFAIASDDLIGLKGYRFVKIEANVGQDSAAVTFTWLLKKNWRR
;
A
#
# COMPACT_ATOMS: atom_id res chain seq x y z
N MET A 1 -9.63 -1.58 16.39
CA MET A 1 -9.10 -1.52 15.03
C MET A 1 -8.58 -0.13 14.76
N ASP A 2 -7.39 -0.05 14.20
CA ASP A 2 -6.83 1.24 13.79
C ASP A 2 -6.98 1.42 12.29
N VAL A 3 -7.06 2.69 11.90
CA VAL A 3 -7.16 3.07 10.50
C VAL A 3 -6.04 4.04 10.19
N LYS A 4 -5.30 3.76 9.12
CA LYS A 4 -4.28 4.67 8.59
C LYS A 4 -4.53 4.87 7.11
N SER A 5 -4.08 5.99 6.59
CA SER A 5 -4.28 6.29 5.17
C SER A 5 -2.98 6.73 4.51
N CYS A 6 -2.91 6.54 3.20
CA CYS A 6 -1.89 7.12 2.35
C CYS A 6 -2.55 7.63 1.08
N GLU A 7 -1.87 8.52 0.38
CA GLU A 7 -2.47 9.24 -0.73
C GLU A 7 -1.51 9.28 -1.91
N ILE A 8 -2.05 9.06 -3.12
CA ILE A 8 -1.33 9.36 -4.37
C ILE A 8 -1.88 10.68 -4.88
N LEU A 9 -1.01 11.65 -5.07
CA LEU A 9 -1.40 12.96 -5.57
C LEU A 9 -1.74 12.90 -7.05
N ILE A 10 -2.48 13.92 -7.52
CA ILE A 10 -2.82 14.02 -8.93
C ILE A 10 -1.56 14.00 -9.79
N ALA A 11 -1.60 13.28 -10.90
CA ALA A 11 -0.48 13.01 -11.80
C ALA A 11 0.63 12.13 -11.20
N GLY A 12 0.50 11.73 -9.92
CA GLY A 12 1.49 10.89 -9.27
C GLY A 12 1.21 9.41 -9.44
N THR A 13 2.22 8.59 -9.15
CA THR A 13 2.11 7.13 -9.15
C THR A 13 2.46 6.52 -7.81
N LEU A 14 3.15 7.24 -6.95
CA LEU A 14 3.64 6.73 -5.67
C LEU A 14 2.95 7.44 -4.52
N SER A 15 2.45 6.66 -3.57
CA SER A 15 1.73 7.22 -2.42
C SER A 15 2.68 7.80 -1.37
N SER A 16 2.11 8.54 -0.43
CA SER A 16 2.80 8.88 0.81
C SER A 16 3.09 7.61 1.60
N THR A 17 4.00 7.72 2.56
CA THR A 17 4.39 6.60 3.41
C THR A 17 3.32 6.32 4.46
N VAL A 18 3.01 5.04 4.67
CA VAL A 18 2.24 4.62 5.83
C VAL A 18 3.15 3.85 6.77
N ASP A 19 3.06 4.15 8.06
CA ASP A 19 3.77 3.43 9.11
C ASP A 19 2.84 2.39 9.69
N LEU A 20 3.08 1.14 9.35
CA LEU A 20 2.27 0.03 9.84
C LEU A 20 2.61 -0.35 11.28
N GLU A 21 3.73 0.18 11.80
CA GLU A 21 4.24 -0.18 13.12
C GLU A 21 4.42 -1.70 13.21
N ASP A 22 3.90 -2.34 14.23
CA ASP A 22 3.90 -3.79 14.33
C ASP A 22 2.47 -4.35 14.21
N ALA A 23 1.58 -3.57 13.62
CA ALA A 23 0.19 -3.97 13.49
C ALA A 23 0.00 -5.07 12.45
N GLU A 24 -1.04 -5.84 12.63
CA GLU A 24 -1.49 -6.82 11.65
C GLU A 24 -2.39 -6.14 10.64
N ILE A 25 -2.19 -6.40 9.36
CA ILE A 25 -3.01 -5.84 8.30
C ILE A 25 -4.29 -6.66 8.20
N LEU A 26 -5.43 -6.02 8.44
CA LEU A 26 -6.74 -6.66 8.30
C LEU A 26 -7.29 -6.51 6.89
N GLY A 27 -6.96 -5.43 6.22
CA GLY A 27 -7.41 -5.18 4.87
C GLY A 27 -6.94 -3.84 4.35
N LEU A 28 -7.25 -3.60 3.09
CA LEU A 28 -6.93 -2.35 2.40
C LEU A 28 -8.14 -1.96 1.57
N ILE A 29 -8.63 -0.74 1.77
CA ILE A 29 -9.74 -0.20 0.99
C ILE A 29 -9.17 0.70 -0.09
N LEU A 30 -9.52 0.40 -1.33
CA LEU A 30 -9.06 1.13 -2.51
C LEU A 30 -10.14 2.08 -2.99
N PRO A 31 -9.76 3.31 -3.36
CA PRO A 31 -10.68 4.22 -4.04
C PRO A 31 -10.80 3.83 -5.51
N THR A 32 -11.63 4.56 -6.25
CA THR A 32 -11.65 4.47 -7.71
C THR A 32 -10.33 4.97 -8.26
N LEU A 33 -9.70 4.16 -9.11
CA LEU A 33 -8.36 4.43 -9.63
C LEU A 33 -8.35 4.50 -11.15
N ASP A 34 -7.43 5.30 -11.68
CA ASP A 34 -7.11 5.28 -13.11
C ASP A 34 -6.15 4.15 -13.47
N SER A 35 -5.49 3.57 -12.45
CA SER A 35 -4.54 2.47 -12.62
C SER A 35 -5.24 1.14 -12.65
N THR A 36 -4.62 0.16 -13.33
CA THR A 36 -5.11 -1.22 -13.35
C THR A 36 -4.35 -2.13 -12.40
N ASN A 37 -3.12 -1.78 -12.04
CA ASN A 37 -2.30 -2.59 -11.13
C ASN A 37 -1.65 -1.73 -10.07
N LEU A 38 -1.54 -2.31 -8.88
CA LEU A 38 -0.85 -1.71 -7.75
C LEU A 38 0.26 -2.63 -7.29
N THR A 39 1.42 -2.06 -7.01
CA THR A 39 2.52 -2.77 -6.35
C THR A 39 2.85 -2.05 -5.05
N PHE A 40 3.71 -2.64 -4.25
CA PHE A 40 4.05 -2.11 -2.93
C PHE A 40 5.54 -1.93 -2.82
N LYS A 41 5.95 -0.82 -2.22
CA LYS A 41 7.35 -0.55 -1.90
C LYS A 41 7.51 -0.43 -0.40
N VAL A 42 8.59 -0.98 0.12
CA VAL A 42 8.84 -1.06 1.57
C VAL A 42 10.22 -0.57 1.91
N CYS A 43 10.34 -0.07 3.14
CA CYS A 43 11.62 0.34 3.71
C CYS A 43 11.61 0.01 5.20
N SER A 44 12.79 -0.27 5.76
CA SER A 44 12.92 -0.54 7.19
C SER A 44 12.95 0.72 8.04
N THR A 45 13.17 1.88 7.41
CA THR A 45 13.20 3.17 8.08
C THR A 45 12.25 4.14 7.39
N ASN A 46 11.85 5.20 8.10
CA ASN A 46 11.01 6.24 7.51
C ASN A 46 11.87 7.20 6.68
N SER A 47 12.31 6.71 5.52
CA SER A 47 13.17 7.49 4.65
C SER A 47 12.39 8.56 3.89
N VAL A 48 13.01 9.70 3.68
CA VAL A 48 12.47 10.77 2.83
C VAL A 48 12.84 10.57 1.36
N THR A 49 13.68 9.58 1.08
CA THR A 49 14.16 9.28 -0.28
C THR A 49 13.41 8.07 -0.83
N ASP A 50 12.69 8.27 -1.94
CA ASP A 50 11.90 7.18 -2.54
C ASP A 50 12.78 6.01 -2.98
N ASP A 51 14.02 6.25 -3.37
CA ASP A 51 14.94 5.21 -3.81
C ASP A 51 15.27 4.19 -2.71
N ASP A 52 15.09 4.56 -1.45
CA ASP A 52 15.31 3.64 -0.33
C ASP A 52 14.18 2.63 -0.17
N PHE A 53 13.04 2.88 -0.80
CA PHE A 53 11.91 1.96 -0.81
C PHE A 53 12.07 0.96 -1.95
N LYS A 54 11.91 -0.33 -1.64
CA LYS A 54 12.11 -1.39 -2.62
C LYS A 54 10.80 -2.12 -2.88
N THR A 55 10.60 -2.52 -4.13
CA THR A 55 9.40 -3.26 -4.53
C THR A 55 9.35 -4.62 -3.85
N VAL A 56 8.22 -4.94 -3.23
CA VAL A 56 7.99 -6.24 -2.61
C VAL A 56 7.75 -7.27 -3.71
N LYS A 57 8.44 -8.39 -3.63
CA LYS A 57 8.27 -9.50 -4.57
C LYS A 57 7.43 -10.61 -3.96
N ALA A 58 6.65 -11.24 -4.81
CA ALA A 58 5.91 -12.44 -4.44
C ALA A 58 6.85 -13.65 -4.49
N LYS A 59 6.30 -14.80 -4.12
CA LYS A 59 7.03 -16.06 -4.01
C LYS A 59 7.73 -16.49 -5.30
N ASP A 60 7.14 -16.14 -6.45
CA ASP A 60 7.65 -16.52 -7.76
C ASP A 60 8.66 -15.52 -8.33
N ASP A 61 9.17 -14.62 -7.47
CA ASP A 61 10.16 -13.59 -7.82
C ASP A 61 9.60 -12.48 -8.71
N THR A 62 8.29 -12.41 -8.89
CA THR A 62 7.64 -11.27 -9.54
C THR A 62 7.18 -10.26 -8.48
N ALA A 63 6.90 -9.01 -8.89
CA ALA A 63 6.38 -8.02 -7.97
C ALA A 63 5.03 -8.46 -7.40
N LEU A 64 4.83 -8.25 -6.10
CA LEU A 64 3.53 -8.48 -5.47
C LEU A 64 2.55 -7.47 -6.06
N THR A 65 1.59 -7.93 -6.84
CA THR A 65 0.70 -7.08 -7.62
C THR A 65 -0.75 -7.32 -7.24
N ILE A 66 -1.48 -6.25 -7.02
CA ILE A 66 -2.93 -6.27 -6.81
C ILE A 66 -3.58 -5.65 -8.05
N THR A 67 -4.50 -6.37 -8.65
CA THR A 67 -5.27 -5.84 -9.78
C THR A 67 -6.35 -4.92 -9.23
N ALA A 68 -6.33 -3.67 -9.71
CA ALA A 68 -7.33 -2.67 -9.34
C ALA A 68 -8.37 -2.56 -10.46
N THR A 69 -9.61 -2.32 -10.07
CA THR A 69 -10.69 -2.08 -11.01
C THR A 69 -11.34 -0.74 -10.69
N THR A 70 -12.07 -0.18 -11.66
CA THR A 70 -12.84 1.03 -11.42
C THR A 70 -13.93 0.77 -10.39
N GLY A 71 -14.26 1.77 -9.59
CA GLY A 71 -15.33 1.68 -8.60
C GLY A 71 -14.87 1.42 -7.17
N GLY A 72 -13.60 1.15 -6.99
CA GLY A 72 -13.04 0.88 -5.66
C GLY A 72 -13.47 -0.47 -5.11
N PHE A 73 -12.69 -1.02 -4.18
CA PHE A 73 -13.02 -2.28 -3.52
C PHE A 73 -12.10 -2.50 -2.33
N ALA A 74 -12.42 -3.52 -1.52
CA ALA A 74 -11.59 -3.89 -0.37
C ALA A 74 -10.77 -5.14 -0.70
N ILE A 75 -9.56 -5.20 -0.17
CA ILE A 75 -8.65 -6.33 -0.35
C ILE A 75 -8.49 -7.03 1.00
N ALA A 76 -8.65 -8.35 0.99
CA ALA A 76 -8.51 -9.15 2.19
C ALA A 76 -7.04 -9.26 2.62
N SER A 77 -6.83 -9.55 3.91
CA SER A 77 -5.48 -9.62 4.47
C SER A 77 -4.62 -10.69 3.82
N ASP A 78 -5.21 -11.77 3.34
CA ASP A 78 -4.46 -12.86 2.70
C ASP A 78 -3.69 -12.40 1.48
N ASP A 79 -4.25 -11.46 0.73
CA ASP A 79 -3.60 -10.92 -0.47
C ASP A 79 -2.46 -9.96 -0.12
N LEU A 80 -2.39 -9.54 1.13
CA LEU A 80 -1.40 -8.58 1.61
C LEU A 80 -0.34 -9.22 2.50
N ILE A 81 -0.33 -10.55 2.60
CA ILE A 81 0.55 -11.27 3.54
C ILE A 81 2.04 -11.03 3.23
N GLY A 82 2.36 -10.73 1.97
CA GLY A 82 3.73 -10.40 1.59
C GLY A 82 4.25 -9.11 2.23
N LEU A 83 3.38 -8.31 2.82
CA LEU A 83 3.76 -7.07 3.50
C LEU A 83 4.02 -7.27 4.98
N LYS A 84 3.77 -8.47 5.51
CA LYS A 84 3.94 -8.77 6.91
C LYS A 84 5.40 -8.60 7.32
N GLY A 85 5.62 -7.86 8.38
CA GLY A 85 6.97 -7.61 8.90
C GLY A 85 7.62 -6.33 8.39
N TYR A 86 7.04 -5.70 7.39
CA TYR A 86 7.53 -4.40 6.92
C TYR A 86 6.82 -3.28 7.66
N ARG A 87 7.58 -2.29 8.08
CA ARG A 87 7.01 -1.18 8.85
C ARG A 87 6.54 -0.03 7.97
N PHE A 88 7.38 0.42 7.05
CA PHE A 88 7.07 1.58 6.20
C PHE A 88 6.75 1.13 4.80
N VAL A 89 5.56 1.48 4.31
CA VAL A 89 5.04 0.99 3.04
C VAL A 89 4.51 2.15 2.21
N LYS A 90 4.75 2.07 0.91
CA LYS A 90 4.11 2.94 -0.08
C LYS A 90 3.40 2.08 -1.11
N ILE A 91 2.32 2.62 -1.66
CA ILE A 91 1.59 1.98 -2.77
C ILE A 91 2.02 2.66 -4.06
N GLU A 92 2.34 1.87 -5.07
CA GLU A 92 2.70 2.38 -6.38
C GLU A 92 1.68 1.94 -7.42
N ALA A 93 1.14 2.92 -8.15
CA ALA A 93 0.21 2.67 -9.23
C ALA A 93 0.97 2.58 -10.56
N ASN A 94 0.45 1.82 -11.53
CA ASN A 94 1.13 1.65 -12.81
C ASN A 94 0.91 2.82 -13.77
N VAL A 95 -0.06 3.69 -13.51
CA VAL A 95 -0.25 4.93 -14.28
C VAL A 95 -0.59 6.07 -13.33
N GLY A 96 -0.33 7.30 -13.75
CA GLY A 96 -0.65 8.48 -12.95
C GLY A 96 -2.15 8.69 -12.79
N GLN A 97 -2.54 9.37 -11.70
CA GLN A 97 -3.92 9.68 -11.40
C GLN A 97 -4.30 10.99 -12.09
N ASP A 98 -5.12 10.93 -13.13
CA ASP A 98 -5.40 12.08 -13.97
C ASP A 98 -6.47 13.02 -13.41
N SER A 99 -7.47 12.45 -12.71
CA SER A 99 -8.66 13.20 -12.33
C SER A 99 -8.53 13.87 -10.97
N ALA A 100 -7.96 13.18 -9.98
CA ALA A 100 -7.84 13.67 -8.61
C ALA A 100 -6.86 12.83 -7.83
N ALA A 101 -6.41 13.37 -6.69
CA ALA A 101 -5.67 12.59 -5.72
C ALA A 101 -6.57 11.48 -5.18
N VAL A 102 -5.99 10.35 -4.84
CA VAL A 102 -6.73 9.20 -4.32
C VAL A 102 -6.16 8.76 -2.97
N THR A 103 -7.04 8.33 -2.08
CA THR A 103 -6.68 7.94 -0.72
C THR A 103 -6.96 6.46 -0.51
N PHE A 104 -5.97 5.74 -0.02
CA PHE A 104 -6.08 4.33 0.36
C PHE A 104 -6.24 4.24 1.87
N THR A 105 -7.11 3.36 2.34
CA THR A 105 -7.36 3.18 3.76
C THR A 105 -6.90 1.81 4.21
N TRP A 106 -5.95 1.80 5.15
CA TRP A 106 -5.41 0.58 5.74
C TRP A 106 -6.17 0.27 7.02
N LEU A 107 -6.69 -0.94 7.13
CA LEU A 107 -7.38 -1.43 8.33
C LEU A 107 -6.40 -2.32 9.09
N LEU A 108 -6.11 -1.94 10.33
CA LEU A 108 -5.02 -2.55 11.10
C LEU A 108 -5.52 -3.01 12.47
N LYS A 109 -4.91 -4.08 12.96
CA LYS A 109 -5.10 -4.54 14.32
C LYS A 109 -3.76 -4.45 15.02
N LYS A 110 -3.68 -3.63 16.07
CA LYS A 110 -2.45 -3.50 16.85
C LYS A 110 -2.18 -4.75 17.63
N ASN A 111 -0.90 -5.15 17.63
CA ASN A 111 -0.44 -6.24 18.48
C ASN A 111 -0.04 -5.67 19.83
N TRP A 112 -0.70 -6.14 20.90
CA TRP A 112 -0.39 -5.69 22.24
C TRP A 112 0.83 -6.46 22.75
N ARG A 113 1.77 -5.71 23.35
CA ARG A 113 2.95 -6.26 23.97
C ARG A 113 2.84 -6.16 25.47
N ARG A 114 3.41 -7.12 26.14
CA ARG A 114 3.44 -7.11 27.61
C ARG A 114 4.87 -7.04 28.09
#